data_dd2b04c5221758d0a18378e88a046ee6
#
_entry.id   dd2b04c5221758d0a18378e88a046ee6
#
_cell.length_a   1.000
_cell.length_b   1.000
_cell.length_c   1.000
_cell.angle_alpha   90.00
_cell.angle_beta   90.00
_cell.angle_gamma   90.00
#
_symmetry.space_group_name_H-M   'P 1'
#
loop_
_entity.id
_entity.type
_entity.pdbx_description
1 polymer ?
#
loop_
_entity_poly.entity_id
_entity_poly.type
_entity_poly.pdbx_seq_one_letter_code
_entity_poly.pdbx_strand_id
1 'polypeptide(L)'
;MKILITGGCGFVGSNLAVLFKQYYTDSEVYCLDNLSRRGSEVNLQKVIAAGGQFVHGDVRVKTDFDRIPAVDIVIDAAAEPSVLAGKVPGELENLIDTNLNGTINTLYFAKKHQAAFIFLSTSRVYPYDTLAKAKLVTSAKRFNISNKQVLNGLTEQGVSESFPLEGLRSLYGATKLASEYFIQEFAHNFQLPAVINR
;
A
#
# COMPACT_ATOMS: atom_id res chain seq x y z
N MET A 1 -18.14 -2.85 -13.03
CA MET A 1 -16.72 -2.76 -12.63
C MET A 1 -16.54 -3.60 -11.38
N LYS A 2 -15.57 -4.53 -11.40
CA LYS A 2 -15.22 -5.40 -10.27
C LYS A 2 -13.89 -4.99 -9.67
N ILE A 3 -13.83 -4.80 -8.37
CA ILE A 3 -12.66 -4.29 -7.66
C ILE A 3 -12.30 -5.23 -6.53
N LEU A 4 -11.03 -5.62 -6.44
CA LEU A 4 -10.46 -6.27 -5.27
C LEU A 4 -9.69 -5.24 -4.44
N ILE A 5 -9.94 -5.21 -3.13
CA ILE A 5 -9.16 -4.43 -2.16
C ILE A 5 -8.56 -5.40 -1.16
N THR A 6 -7.22 -5.54 -1.16
CA THR A 6 -6.52 -6.29 -0.11
C THR A 6 -6.40 -5.41 1.15
N GLY A 7 -6.42 -6.02 2.33
CA GLY A 7 -6.56 -5.24 3.56
C GLY A 7 -7.90 -4.49 3.63
N GLY A 8 -8.95 -5.07 3.02
CA GLY A 8 -10.24 -4.44 2.79
C GLY A 8 -11.03 -4.08 4.06
N CYS A 9 -10.68 -4.67 5.21
CA CYS A 9 -11.24 -4.31 6.52
C CYS A 9 -10.27 -3.44 7.35
N GLY A 10 -9.10 -3.08 6.80
CA GLY A 10 -8.23 -2.07 7.38
C GLY A 10 -8.82 -0.67 7.30
N PHE A 11 -8.14 0.32 7.91
CA PHE A 11 -8.61 1.71 7.92
C PHE A 11 -8.77 2.28 6.49
N VAL A 12 -7.76 2.13 5.64
CA VAL A 12 -7.81 2.66 4.27
C VAL A 12 -8.74 1.81 3.40
N GLY A 13 -8.56 0.48 3.41
CA GLY A 13 -9.33 -0.43 2.56
C GLY A 13 -10.84 -0.33 2.76
N SER A 14 -11.30 -0.29 4.02
CA SER A 14 -12.73 -0.19 4.33
C SER A 14 -13.35 1.14 3.88
N ASN A 15 -12.61 2.26 4.04
CA ASN A 15 -13.09 3.55 3.57
C ASN A 15 -13.15 3.60 2.03
N LEU A 16 -12.15 3.03 1.35
CA LEU A 16 -12.20 2.91 -0.12
C LEU A 16 -13.40 2.05 -0.57
N ALA A 17 -13.63 0.90 0.08
CA ALA A 17 -14.76 0.03 -0.26
C ALA A 17 -16.11 0.77 -0.14
N VAL A 18 -16.31 1.50 0.96
CA VAL A 18 -17.53 2.31 1.17
C VAL A 18 -17.67 3.39 0.09
N LEU A 19 -16.58 4.14 -0.20
CA LEU A 19 -16.60 5.19 -1.21
C LEU A 19 -16.88 4.62 -2.61
N PHE A 20 -16.25 3.51 -3.00
CA PHE A 20 -16.54 2.87 -4.30
C PHE A 20 -18.00 2.46 -4.41
N LYS A 21 -18.60 1.89 -3.38
CA LYS A 21 -20.02 1.53 -3.37
C LYS A 21 -20.94 2.76 -3.39
N GLN A 22 -20.51 3.86 -2.82
CA GLN A 22 -21.28 5.12 -2.81
C GLN A 22 -21.24 5.83 -4.15
N TYR A 23 -20.08 5.92 -4.80
CA TYR A 23 -19.91 6.66 -6.06
C TYR A 23 -20.14 5.81 -7.31
N TYR A 24 -19.94 4.49 -7.21
CA TYR A 24 -20.10 3.52 -8.31
C TYR A 24 -21.05 2.40 -7.85
N THR A 25 -22.34 2.72 -7.72
CA THR A 25 -23.35 1.85 -7.13
C THR A 25 -23.43 0.45 -7.76
N ASP A 26 -23.17 0.34 -9.06
CA ASP A 26 -23.16 -0.90 -9.82
C ASP A 26 -21.83 -1.66 -9.74
N SER A 27 -20.87 -1.18 -8.95
CA SER A 27 -19.61 -1.89 -8.77
C SER A 27 -19.75 -3.07 -7.82
N GLU A 28 -19.00 -4.14 -8.11
CA GLU A 28 -18.78 -5.25 -7.19
C GLU A 28 -17.42 -5.01 -6.49
N VAL A 29 -17.43 -4.84 -5.16
CA VAL A 29 -16.22 -4.59 -4.37
C VAL A 29 -15.97 -5.77 -3.47
N TYR A 30 -14.84 -6.46 -3.69
CA TYR A 30 -14.37 -7.60 -2.91
C TYR A 30 -13.30 -7.10 -1.93
N CYS A 31 -13.45 -7.39 -0.65
CA CYS A 31 -12.56 -6.99 0.42
C CYS A 31 -11.88 -8.23 1.00
N LEU A 32 -10.63 -8.51 0.60
CA LEU A 32 -9.80 -9.58 1.16
C LEU A 32 -9.14 -9.08 2.44
N ASP A 33 -9.39 -9.76 3.56
CA ASP A 33 -8.77 -9.42 4.86
C ASP A 33 -8.76 -10.64 5.78
N ASN A 34 -7.72 -10.80 6.59
CA ASN A 34 -7.60 -11.89 7.57
C ASN A 34 -8.10 -11.50 8.95
N LEU A 35 -8.54 -10.25 9.15
CA LEU A 35 -9.03 -9.67 10.41
C LEU A 35 -8.03 -9.78 11.58
N SER A 36 -6.74 -9.95 11.28
CA SER A 36 -5.70 -10.10 12.32
C SER A 36 -5.46 -8.81 13.11
N ARG A 37 -5.76 -7.66 12.53
CA ARG A 37 -5.58 -6.38 13.19
C ARG A 37 -6.82 -6.00 13.98
N ARG A 38 -6.63 -5.71 15.28
CA ARG A 38 -7.71 -5.24 16.16
C ARG A 38 -8.40 -4.01 15.55
N GLY A 39 -9.72 -4.04 15.48
CA GLY A 39 -10.58 -3.01 14.90
C GLY A 39 -11.03 -3.33 13.47
N SER A 40 -10.41 -4.28 12.78
CA SER A 40 -10.84 -4.71 11.44
C SER A 40 -12.25 -5.32 11.47
N GLU A 41 -12.62 -5.99 12.56
CA GLU A 41 -13.97 -6.53 12.81
C GLU A 41 -15.07 -5.46 12.82
N VAL A 42 -14.74 -4.25 13.29
CA VAL A 42 -15.66 -3.09 13.27
C VAL A 42 -15.82 -2.56 11.86
N ASN A 43 -14.72 -2.47 11.12
CA ASN A 43 -14.73 -2.01 9.72
C ASN A 43 -15.43 -3.02 8.79
N LEU A 44 -15.33 -4.32 9.08
CA LEU A 44 -16.06 -5.36 8.34
C LEU A 44 -17.57 -5.06 8.29
N GLN A 45 -18.15 -4.64 9.41
CA GLN A 45 -19.59 -4.30 9.44
C GLN A 45 -19.91 -3.11 8.52
N LYS A 46 -19.01 -2.10 8.46
CA LYS A 46 -19.17 -0.96 7.54
C LYS A 46 -19.13 -1.40 6.07
N VAL A 47 -18.18 -2.27 5.74
CA VAL A 47 -18.03 -2.81 4.37
C VAL A 47 -19.30 -3.56 3.95
N ILE A 48 -19.81 -4.45 4.80
CA ILE A 48 -21.04 -5.22 4.53
C ILE A 48 -22.25 -4.29 4.40
N ALA A 49 -22.40 -3.33 5.32
CA ALA A 49 -23.52 -2.37 5.30
C ALA A 49 -23.52 -1.50 4.02
N ALA A 50 -22.34 -1.21 3.45
CA ALA A 50 -22.20 -0.49 2.19
C ALA A 50 -22.45 -1.39 0.95
N GLY A 51 -22.66 -2.69 1.10
CA GLY A 51 -22.83 -3.65 0.00
C GLY A 51 -21.50 -4.16 -0.58
N GLY A 52 -20.39 -4.03 0.15
CA GLY A 52 -19.13 -4.71 -0.18
C GLY A 52 -19.17 -6.19 0.18
N GLN A 53 -18.40 -7.00 -0.54
CA GLN A 53 -18.31 -8.45 -0.35
C GLN A 53 -17.02 -8.76 0.43
N PHE A 54 -17.15 -9.32 1.62
CA PHE A 54 -16.03 -9.75 2.42
C PHE A 54 -15.54 -11.13 2.00
N VAL A 55 -14.25 -11.28 1.79
CA VAL A 55 -13.55 -12.54 1.57
C VAL A 55 -12.54 -12.72 2.70
N HIS A 56 -12.77 -13.67 3.59
CA HIS A 56 -11.78 -14.00 4.62
C HIS A 56 -10.59 -14.69 3.95
N GLY A 57 -9.40 -14.11 4.09
CA GLY A 57 -8.17 -14.66 3.53
C GLY A 57 -6.96 -13.78 3.84
N ASP A 58 -5.78 -14.35 3.62
CA ASP A 58 -4.49 -13.74 3.93
C ASP A 58 -3.68 -13.55 2.66
N VAL A 59 -3.18 -12.34 2.43
CA VAL A 59 -2.35 -12.03 1.24
C VAL A 59 -1.09 -12.88 1.15
N ARG A 60 -0.60 -13.41 2.29
CA ARG A 60 0.54 -14.33 2.36
C ARG A 60 0.21 -15.72 1.78
N VAL A 61 -1.06 -16.06 1.69
CA VAL A 61 -1.55 -17.38 1.23
C VAL A 61 -2.11 -17.25 -0.18
N LYS A 62 -1.33 -17.73 -1.16
CA LYS A 62 -1.68 -17.59 -2.58
C LYS A 62 -3.04 -18.21 -2.93
N THR A 63 -3.40 -19.35 -2.32
CA THR A 63 -4.67 -20.05 -2.57
C THR A 63 -5.90 -19.31 -2.04
N ASP A 64 -5.75 -18.33 -1.15
CA ASP A 64 -6.88 -17.55 -0.67
C ASP A 64 -7.45 -16.63 -1.75
N PHE A 65 -6.64 -16.29 -2.76
CA PHE A 65 -7.10 -15.55 -3.93
C PHE A 65 -7.99 -16.38 -4.88
N ASP A 66 -7.96 -17.71 -4.81
CA ASP A 66 -8.75 -18.58 -5.70
C ASP A 66 -10.26 -18.47 -5.44
N ARG A 67 -10.67 -17.91 -4.30
CA ARG A 67 -12.07 -17.63 -3.95
C ARG A 67 -12.61 -16.34 -4.55
N ILE A 68 -11.73 -15.54 -5.15
CA ILE A 68 -12.08 -14.22 -5.70
C ILE A 68 -12.27 -14.37 -7.21
N PRO A 69 -13.39 -13.89 -7.76
CA PRO A 69 -13.61 -13.94 -9.20
C PRO A 69 -12.62 -13.01 -9.93
N ALA A 70 -12.61 -13.07 -11.26
CA ALA A 70 -11.89 -12.11 -12.07
C ALA A 70 -12.38 -10.69 -11.78
N VAL A 71 -11.46 -9.75 -11.63
CA VAL A 71 -11.72 -8.34 -11.34
C VAL A 71 -11.08 -7.44 -12.38
N ASP A 72 -11.58 -6.21 -12.49
CA ASP A 72 -11.04 -5.20 -13.40
C ASP A 72 -9.88 -4.42 -12.75
N ILE A 73 -9.94 -4.23 -11.42
CA ILE A 73 -8.99 -3.43 -10.65
C ILE A 73 -8.63 -4.15 -9.36
N VAL A 74 -7.36 -4.13 -9.02
CA VAL A 74 -6.82 -4.54 -7.72
C VAL A 74 -6.23 -3.32 -7.01
N ILE A 75 -6.67 -3.07 -5.78
CA ILE A 75 -6.09 -2.06 -4.89
C ILE A 75 -5.37 -2.79 -3.76
N ASP A 76 -4.05 -2.73 -3.76
CA ASP A 76 -3.23 -3.37 -2.74
C ASP A 76 -3.02 -2.42 -1.55
N ALA A 77 -3.86 -2.60 -0.51
CA ALA A 77 -3.83 -1.83 0.72
C ALA A 77 -3.48 -2.69 1.96
N ALA A 78 -3.22 -3.99 1.78
CA ALA A 78 -2.76 -4.85 2.86
C ALA A 78 -1.33 -4.50 3.26
N ALA A 79 -1.09 -4.31 4.54
CA ALA A 79 0.26 -4.10 5.06
C ALA A 79 0.31 -4.29 6.59
N GLU A 80 1.48 -4.74 7.08
CA GLU A 80 1.92 -4.43 8.44
C GLU A 80 2.50 -3.00 8.42
N PRO A 81 1.78 -2.00 8.96
CA PRO A 81 2.11 -0.58 8.72
C PRO A 81 3.14 -0.02 9.69
N SER A 82 3.58 -0.79 10.69
CA SER A 82 4.49 -0.30 11.71
C SER A 82 5.91 -0.09 11.16
N VAL A 83 6.39 1.15 11.23
CA VAL A 83 7.80 1.47 10.93
C VAL A 83 8.78 0.92 11.98
N LEU A 84 8.27 0.44 13.10
CA LEU A 84 9.02 -0.20 14.18
C LEU A 84 8.99 -1.73 14.08
N ALA A 85 8.18 -2.31 13.21
CA ALA A 85 8.13 -3.75 13.01
C ALA A 85 9.49 -4.32 12.57
N GLY A 86 9.73 -5.55 12.96
CA GLY A 86 10.99 -6.26 12.69
C GLY A 86 12.07 -6.09 13.76
N LYS A 87 11.76 -5.44 14.89
CA LYS A 87 12.68 -5.28 16.01
C LYS A 87 12.55 -6.41 17.04
N VAL A 88 11.47 -7.16 17.00
CA VAL A 88 11.20 -8.30 17.90
C VAL A 88 11.25 -9.59 17.07
N PRO A 89 11.75 -10.72 17.61
CA PRO A 89 11.73 -12.01 16.90
C PRO A 89 10.33 -12.37 16.38
N GLY A 90 10.23 -12.81 15.13
CA GLY A 90 8.98 -13.14 14.44
C GLY A 90 8.27 -11.95 13.78
N GLU A 91 8.55 -10.72 14.17
CA GLU A 91 7.97 -9.55 13.51
C GLU A 91 8.58 -9.27 12.13
N LEU A 92 9.86 -9.58 11.94
CA LEU A 92 10.55 -9.35 10.67
C LEU A 92 9.99 -10.25 9.57
N GLU A 93 9.83 -11.53 9.87
CA GLU A 93 9.24 -12.50 8.95
C GLU A 93 7.83 -12.10 8.59
N ASN A 94 7.00 -11.76 9.57
CA ASN A 94 5.64 -11.29 9.33
C ASN A 94 5.59 -10.02 8.47
N LEU A 95 6.51 -9.07 8.71
CA LEU A 95 6.62 -7.84 7.93
C LEU A 95 6.96 -8.13 6.46
N ILE A 96 7.96 -8.98 6.21
CA ILE A 96 8.39 -9.36 4.85
C ILE A 96 7.26 -10.14 4.16
N ASP A 97 6.70 -11.13 4.83
CA ASP A 97 5.66 -11.98 4.26
C ASP A 97 4.40 -11.20 3.92
N THR A 98 3.99 -10.27 4.79
CA THR A 98 2.79 -9.46 4.53
C THR A 98 3.06 -8.41 3.46
N ASN A 99 4.12 -7.60 3.60
CA ASN A 99 4.29 -6.40 2.78
C ASN A 99 4.95 -6.69 1.42
N LEU A 100 5.82 -7.69 1.33
CA LEU A 100 6.50 -8.03 0.08
C LEU A 100 5.88 -9.26 -0.57
N ASN A 101 5.87 -10.41 0.11
CA ASN A 101 5.34 -11.65 -0.46
C ASN A 101 3.83 -11.54 -0.70
N GLY A 102 3.09 -10.86 0.19
CA GLY A 102 1.67 -10.55 0.00
C GLY A 102 1.41 -9.71 -1.25
N THR A 103 2.20 -8.64 -1.47
CA THR A 103 2.10 -7.84 -2.70
C THR A 103 2.45 -8.66 -3.94
N ILE A 104 3.46 -9.54 -3.89
CA ILE A 104 3.81 -10.43 -5.02
C ILE A 104 2.64 -11.38 -5.34
N ASN A 105 2.00 -11.98 -4.33
CA ASN A 105 0.82 -12.83 -4.54
C ASN A 105 -0.34 -12.05 -5.16
N THR A 106 -0.55 -10.80 -4.70
CA THR A 106 -1.57 -9.90 -5.26
C THR A 106 -1.26 -9.53 -6.71
N LEU A 107 0.03 -9.33 -7.06
CA LEU A 107 0.47 -9.11 -8.46
C LEU A 107 0.23 -10.34 -9.34
N TYR A 108 0.47 -11.55 -8.83
CA TYR A 108 0.15 -12.78 -9.58
C TYR A 108 -1.34 -12.88 -9.88
N PHE A 109 -2.19 -12.52 -8.92
CA PHE A 109 -3.63 -12.49 -9.11
C PHE A 109 -4.02 -11.42 -10.17
N ALA A 110 -3.51 -10.19 -10.06
CA ALA A 110 -3.77 -9.13 -11.02
C ALA A 110 -3.32 -9.53 -12.44
N LYS A 111 -2.12 -10.09 -12.58
CA LYS A 111 -1.61 -10.61 -13.86
C LYS A 111 -2.52 -11.68 -14.44
N LYS A 112 -2.94 -12.66 -13.65
CA LYS A 112 -3.81 -13.77 -14.08
C LYS A 112 -5.12 -13.26 -14.71
N HIS A 113 -5.65 -12.18 -14.18
CA HIS A 113 -6.92 -11.60 -14.60
C HIS A 113 -6.78 -10.35 -15.48
N GLN A 114 -5.56 -9.93 -15.84
CA GLN A 114 -5.27 -8.69 -16.58
C GLN A 114 -5.90 -7.45 -15.92
N ALA A 115 -5.97 -7.44 -14.58
CA ALA A 115 -6.56 -6.38 -13.80
C ALA A 115 -5.58 -5.21 -13.62
N ALA A 116 -6.05 -3.98 -13.71
CA ALA A 116 -5.24 -2.81 -13.34
C ALA A 116 -4.82 -2.87 -11.86
N PHE A 117 -3.60 -2.46 -11.54
CA PHE A 117 -3.02 -2.59 -10.21
C PHE A 117 -2.75 -1.21 -9.59
N ILE A 118 -3.34 -0.94 -8.44
CA ILE A 118 -3.11 0.30 -7.68
C ILE A 118 -2.43 -0.08 -6.36
N PHE A 119 -1.22 0.40 -6.16
CA PHE A 119 -0.43 0.12 -4.96
C PHE A 119 -0.41 1.31 -4.01
N LEU A 120 -0.79 1.08 -2.77
CA LEU A 120 -0.63 2.06 -1.70
C LEU A 120 0.75 1.91 -1.09
N SER A 121 1.70 2.68 -1.60
CA SER A 121 3.05 2.76 -1.09
C SER A 121 3.14 3.72 0.10
N THR A 122 4.23 4.39 0.30
CA THR A 122 4.47 5.23 1.49
C THR A 122 5.60 6.22 1.24
N SER A 123 5.52 7.38 1.89
CA SER A 123 6.67 8.30 1.98
C SER A 123 7.90 7.70 2.71
N ARG A 124 7.76 6.56 3.39
CA ARG A 124 8.87 5.86 4.06
C ARG A 124 9.83 5.14 3.11
N VAL A 125 9.52 5.13 1.81
CA VAL A 125 10.48 4.70 0.78
C VAL A 125 11.64 5.68 0.63
N TYR A 126 11.45 6.94 0.99
CA TYR A 126 12.52 7.94 0.99
C TYR A 126 13.47 7.75 2.17
N PRO A 127 14.81 7.85 1.94
CA PRO A 127 15.80 7.59 2.96
C PRO A 127 15.82 8.69 4.04
N TYR A 128 15.77 8.30 5.31
CA TYR A 128 15.75 9.24 6.42
C TYR A 128 17.10 9.93 6.64
N ASP A 129 18.22 9.28 6.35
CA ASP A 129 19.57 9.85 6.46
C ASP A 129 19.79 10.98 5.44
N THR A 130 19.20 10.87 4.27
CA THR A 130 19.21 11.92 3.25
C THR A 130 18.23 13.04 3.61
N LEU A 131 17.01 12.69 4.05
CA LEU A 131 16.02 13.67 4.50
C LEU A 131 16.51 14.47 5.72
N ALA A 132 17.31 13.89 6.61
CA ALA A 132 17.89 14.58 7.75
C ALA A 132 18.87 15.72 7.36
N LYS A 133 19.36 15.74 6.12
CA LYS A 133 20.20 16.83 5.58
C LYS A 133 19.37 18.01 5.07
N ALA A 134 18.04 17.94 5.12
CA ALA A 134 17.17 19.03 4.69
C ALA A 134 17.42 20.29 5.51
N LYS A 135 17.55 21.43 4.82
CA LYS A 135 17.65 22.72 5.48
C LYS A 135 16.27 23.15 5.96
N LEU A 136 16.16 23.37 7.26
CA LEU A 136 14.93 23.82 7.88
C LEU A 136 15.07 25.26 8.37
N VAL A 137 13.97 25.99 8.37
CA VAL A 137 13.84 27.30 9.03
C VAL A 137 12.76 27.20 10.10
N THR A 138 13.04 27.78 11.25
CA THR A 138 12.09 27.81 12.37
C THR A 138 11.14 28.99 12.20
N SER A 139 9.85 28.73 12.23
CA SER A 139 8.82 29.73 12.40
C SER A 139 8.26 29.66 13.83
N ALA A 140 7.36 30.59 14.18
CA ALA A 140 6.85 30.71 15.56
C ALA A 140 6.25 29.42 16.13
N LYS A 141 5.72 28.50 15.29
CA LYS A 141 4.99 27.31 15.73
C LYS A 141 5.44 26.00 15.08
N ARG A 142 6.35 26.03 14.07
CA ARG A 142 6.77 24.83 13.34
C ARG A 142 8.08 25.01 12.62
N PHE A 143 8.68 23.91 12.21
CA PHE A 143 9.74 23.89 11.22
C PHE A 143 9.15 23.92 9.82
N ASN A 144 9.72 24.70 8.94
CA ASN A 144 9.41 24.73 7.51
C ASN A 144 10.65 24.32 6.72
N ILE A 145 10.44 23.75 5.56
CA ILE A 145 11.53 23.46 4.63
C ILE A 145 11.99 24.79 4.03
N SER A 146 13.29 25.05 4.10
CA SER A 146 13.89 26.27 3.53
C SER A 146 13.81 26.22 2.00
N ASN A 147 13.61 27.37 1.35
CA ASN A 147 13.73 27.51 -0.11
C ASN A 147 15.17 27.35 -0.63
N LYS A 148 16.17 27.32 0.26
CA LYS A 148 17.60 27.15 -0.09
C LYS A 148 18.03 25.69 0.01
N GLN A 149 17.21 24.76 -0.56
CA GLN A 149 17.57 23.34 -0.61
C GLN A 149 18.64 23.06 -1.65
N VAL A 150 19.49 22.08 -1.34
CA VAL A 150 20.51 21.55 -2.26
C VAL A 150 20.22 20.09 -2.64
N LEU A 151 19.21 19.47 -1.99
CA LEU A 151 18.81 18.09 -2.26
C LEU A 151 17.85 18.08 -3.45
N ASN A 152 18.18 17.27 -4.45
CA ASN A 152 17.31 17.06 -5.60
C ASN A 152 15.94 16.52 -5.13
N GLY A 153 14.85 17.00 -5.73
CA GLY A 153 13.49 16.57 -5.38
C GLY A 153 12.96 17.08 -4.04
N LEU A 154 13.69 17.98 -3.35
CA LEU A 154 13.23 18.64 -2.13
C LEU A 154 13.07 20.15 -2.36
N THR A 155 11.88 20.67 -2.09
CA THR A 155 11.53 22.09 -2.19
C THR A 155 10.81 22.55 -0.92
N GLU A 156 10.54 23.84 -0.79
CA GLU A 156 9.71 24.36 0.30
C GLU A 156 8.28 23.77 0.33
N GLN A 157 7.81 23.23 -0.79
CA GLN A 157 6.50 22.59 -0.91
C GLN A 157 6.51 21.12 -0.45
N GLY A 158 7.69 20.50 -0.31
CA GLY A 158 7.83 19.11 0.12
C GLY A 158 8.79 18.28 -0.71
N VAL A 159 8.64 16.97 -0.59
CA VAL A 159 9.44 15.96 -1.29
C VAL A 159 8.68 15.52 -2.53
N SER A 160 9.33 15.60 -3.69
CA SER A 160 8.81 15.09 -4.96
C SER A 160 9.27 13.66 -5.22
N GLU A 161 8.68 13.01 -6.22
CA GLU A 161 9.06 11.66 -6.64
C GLU A 161 10.48 11.56 -7.24
N SER A 162 11.08 12.68 -7.62
CA SER A 162 12.48 12.76 -8.08
C SER A 162 13.48 12.78 -6.92
N PHE A 163 13.03 12.75 -5.66
CA PHE A 163 13.93 12.65 -4.52
C PHE A 163 14.68 11.30 -4.55
N PRO A 164 16.01 11.27 -4.28
CA PRO A 164 16.82 10.06 -4.35
C PRO A 164 16.29 8.95 -3.43
N LEU A 165 16.34 7.71 -3.91
CA LEU A 165 15.94 6.53 -3.14
C LEU A 165 17.13 5.79 -2.52
N GLU A 166 18.37 6.22 -2.78
CA GLU A 166 19.58 5.66 -2.17
C GLU A 166 19.71 6.15 -0.72
N GLY A 167 20.03 5.22 0.20
CA GLY A 167 20.25 5.53 1.62
C GLY A 167 19.44 4.63 2.56
N LEU A 168 19.50 4.95 3.86
CA LEU A 168 18.91 4.16 4.92
C LEU A 168 17.43 4.49 5.13
N ARG A 169 16.61 3.45 5.30
CA ARG A 169 15.19 3.52 5.64
C ARG A 169 14.80 2.44 6.64
N SER A 170 13.58 2.48 7.16
CA SER A 170 13.08 1.39 8.02
C SER A 170 12.90 0.10 7.21
N LEU A 171 12.85 -1.05 7.90
CA LEU A 171 12.52 -2.34 7.28
C LEU A 171 11.16 -2.27 6.57
N TYR A 172 10.18 -1.59 7.17
CA TYR A 172 8.89 -1.29 6.52
C TYR A 172 9.07 -0.54 5.19
N GLY A 173 9.85 0.54 5.19
CA GLY A 173 10.14 1.29 3.97
C GLY A 173 10.88 0.45 2.92
N ALA A 174 11.77 -0.46 3.36
CA ALA A 174 12.48 -1.37 2.48
C ALA A 174 11.55 -2.38 1.80
N THR A 175 10.61 -2.99 2.55
CA THR A 175 9.62 -3.90 1.94
C THR A 175 8.73 -3.18 0.94
N LYS A 176 8.26 -1.97 1.25
CA LYS A 176 7.42 -1.18 0.33
C LYS A 176 8.19 -0.77 -0.94
N LEU A 177 9.45 -0.33 -0.82
CA LEU A 177 10.27 0.00 -1.98
C LEU A 177 10.58 -1.24 -2.85
N ALA A 178 10.89 -2.38 -2.25
CA ALA A 178 11.05 -3.63 -2.97
C ALA A 178 9.78 -4.00 -3.76
N SER A 179 8.60 -3.84 -3.15
CA SER A 179 7.32 -4.04 -3.83
C SER A 179 7.16 -3.10 -5.04
N GLU A 180 7.55 -1.83 -4.94
CA GLU A 180 7.51 -0.89 -6.06
C GLU A 180 8.34 -1.38 -7.25
N TYR A 181 9.54 -1.92 -7.02
CA TYR A 181 10.38 -2.48 -8.08
C TYR A 181 9.70 -3.70 -8.74
N PHE A 182 9.13 -4.61 -7.96
CA PHE A 182 8.38 -5.74 -8.54
C PHE A 182 7.19 -5.27 -9.37
N ILE A 183 6.45 -4.25 -8.90
CA ILE A 183 5.31 -3.69 -9.65
C ILE A 183 5.76 -3.10 -10.99
N GLN A 184 6.88 -2.36 -11.01
CA GLN A 184 7.43 -1.78 -12.24
C GLN A 184 7.82 -2.88 -13.24
N GLU A 185 8.47 -3.96 -12.76
CA GLU A 185 8.84 -5.09 -13.60
C GLU A 185 7.62 -5.86 -14.12
N PHE A 186 6.57 -6.04 -13.28
CA PHE A 186 5.32 -6.65 -13.72
C PHE A 186 4.61 -5.78 -14.76
N ALA A 187 4.56 -4.46 -14.54
CA ALA A 187 3.97 -3.52 -15.49
C ALA A 187 4.67 -3.60 -16.85
N HIS A 188 6.00 -3.60 -16.85
CA HIS A 188 6.80 -3.67 -18.07
C HIS A 188 6.67 -5.02 -18.77
N ASN A 189 6.97 -6.11 -18.08
CA ASN A 189 7.09 -7.45 -18.69
C ASN A 189 5.74 -8.07 -19.05
N PHE A 190 4.67 -7.73 -18.36
CA PHE A 190 3.35 -8.32 -18.57
C PHE A 190 2.29 -7.33 -19.05
N GLN A 191 2.70 -6.09 -19.37
CA GLN A 191 1.82 -5.02 -19.83
C GLN A 191 0.67 -4.77 -18.83
N LEU A 192 0.95 -4.94 -17.53
CA LEU A 192 -0.01 -4.74 -16.46
C LEU A 192 -0.17 -3.23 -16.19
N PRO A 193 -1.36 -2.63 -16.38
CA PRO A 193 -1.57 -1.24 -16.01
C PRO A 193 -1.36 -1.08 -14.49
N ALA A 194 -0.42 -0.25 -14.06
CA ALA A 194 -0.10 -0.09 -12.64
C ALA A 194 0.09 1.37 -12.24
N VAL A 195 -0.35 1.70 -11.03
CA VAL A 195 -0.15 3.00 -10.37
C VAL A 195 0.45 2.75 -8.99
N ILE A 196 1.48 3.51 -8.64
CA ILE A 196 2.13 3.49 -7.33
C ILE A 196 1.89 4.83 -6.65
N ASN A 197 1.19 4.83 -5.52
CA ASN A 197 0.91 6.02 -4.70
C ASN A 197 1.83 6.03 -3.47
N ARG A 198 2.75 6.98 -3.39
CA ARG A 198 3.69 7.17 -2.26
C ARG A 198 3.14 8.10 -1.20
#